data_358adea44a8c8840049c4ee92003f7f7
#
_entry.id   358adea44a8c8840049c4ee92003f7f7
#
_cell.length_a   1.000
_cell.length_b   1.000
_cell.length_c   1.000
_cell.angle_alpha   90.00
_cell.angle_beta   90.00
_cell.angle_gamma   90.00
#
_symmetry.space_group_name_H-M   'P 1'
#
loop_
_entity.id
_entity.type
_entity.pdbx_description
1 polymer ?
#
loop_
_entity_poly.entity_id
_entity_poly.type
_entity_poly.pdbx_seq_one_letter_code
_entity_poly.pdbx_strand_id
1 'polypeptide(L)'
;TTMAEPDLTVLANQVPAIDNIVLILTVAVGVGLFLVAATLRIRRGIPLRRLLLIFYFAVFALAALAPGNFIPVSFDSGGVTTGPITVPFIMSLGLGIASTRSDKNSASDSFGLISLCSIGPILCVLLLGIIYRPQEAASHLSVIPSIPNTAQAARYFTQSFPTYFEEVARALLPIAGLFLVFQAITRRFKRGQLMRIATGLLSTYIGLGLFLCGVNVGFMPA
;
A
#
# COMPACT_ATOMS: atom_id res chain seq x y z
N THR A 1 1.94 -6.86 5.45
CA THR A 1 1.06 -5.68 5.37
C THR A 1 0.81 -5.30 3.92
N THR A 2 1.83 -5.03 3.11
CA THR A 2 1.69 -4.60 1.70
C THR A 2 0.85 -5.56 0.86
N MET A 3 1.07 -6.87 0.96
CA MET A 3 0.26 -7.88 0.26
C MET A 3 -1.21 -7.93 0.73
N ALA A 4 -1.52 -7.36 1.88
CA ALA A 4 -2.87 -7.26 2.43
C ALA A 4 -3.53 -5.92 2.09
N GLU A 5 -2.87 -5.06 1.29
CA GLU A 5 -3.44 -3.79 0.85
C GLU A 5 -4.44 -4.06 -0.26
N PRO A 6 -5.72 -3.72 -0.09
CA PRO A 6 -6.76 -3.99 -1.09
C PRO A 6 -6.49 -3.28 -2.42
N ASP A 7 -5.99 -2.05 -2.36
CA ASP A 7 -5.70 -1.23 -3.53
C ASP A 7 -4.63 -1.87 -4.44
N LEU A 8 -3.74 -2.69 -3.87
CA LEU A 8 -2.73 -3.42 -4.64
C LEU A 8 -3.35 -4.53 -5.50
N THR A 9 -4.41 -5.17 -5.01
CA THR A 9 -5.17 -6.15 -5.80
C THR A 9 -5.89 -5.47 -6.96
N VAL A 10 -6.45 -4.27 -6.72
CA VAL A 10 -7.09 -3.46 -7.77
C VAL A 10 -6.07 -3.08 -8.84
N LEU A 11 -4.89 -2.59 -8.44
CA LEU A 11 -3.81 -2.27 -9.38
C LEU A 11 -3.39 -3.52 -10.20
N ALA A 12 -3.24 -4.67 -9.56
CA ALA A 12 -2.86 -5.91 -10.24
C ALA A 12 -3.90 -6.33 -11.27
N ASN A 13 -5.18 -6.18 -10.97
CA ASN A 13 -6.27 -6.51 -11.90
C ASN A 13 -6.33 -5.58 -13.13
N GLN A 14 -5.75 -4.38 -13.04
CA GLN A 14 -5.67 -3.44 -14.17
C GLN A 14 -4.55 -3.77 -15.16
N VAL A 15 -3.67 -4.72 -14.84
CA VAL A 15 -2.51 -5.09 -15.64
C VAL A 15 -2.58 -6.57 -16.04
N PRO A 16 -3.50 -6.97 -16.94
CA PRO A 16 -3.72 -8.37 -17.31
C PRO A 16 -2.52 -9.01 -18.03
N ALA A 17 -1.57 -8.21 -18.50
CA ALA A 17 -0.35 -8.67 -19.14
C ALA A 17 0.64 -9.36 -18.19
N ILE A 18 0.45 -9.24 -16.87
CA ILE A 18 1.30 -9.82 -15.83
C ILE A 18 0.40 -10.53 -14.82
N ASP A 19 0.83 -11.70 -14.37
CA ASP A 19 0.14 -12.41 -13.31
C ASP A 19 0.05 -11.54 -12.04
N ASN A 20 -1.15 -11.43 -11.46
CA ASN A 20 -1.44 -10.61 -10.29
C ASN A 20 -0.49 -10.92 -9.13
N ILE A 21 -0.17 -12.21 -8.93
CA ILE A 21 0.72 -12.64 -7.86
C ILE A 21 2.13 -12.10 -8.09
N VAL A 22 2.61 -12.12 -9.33
CA VAL A 22 3.95 -11.61 -9.69
C VAL A 22 4.04 -10.12 -9.43
N LEU A 23 3.03 -9.35 -9.83
CA LEU A 23 3.01 -7.90 -9.60
C LEU A 23 2.94 -7.59 -8.09
N ILE A 24 2.03 -8.24 -7.34
CA ILE A 24 1.88 -8.06 -5.90
C ILE A 24 3.17 -8.41 -5.16
N LEU A 25 3.82 -9.53 -5.51
CA LEU A 25 5.10 -9.93 -4.90
C LEU A 25 6.21 -8.94 -5.23
N THR A 26 6.28 -8.45 -6.47
CA THR A 26 7.28 -7.46 -6.90
C THR A 26 7.17 -6.19 -6.08
N VAL A 27 5.95 -5.68 -5.92
CA VAL A 27 5.65 -4.50 -5.09
C VAL A 27 6.03 -4.75 -3.62
N ALA A 28 5.63 -5.90 -3.07
CA ALA A 28 5.92 -6.26 -1.67
C ALA A 28 7.44 -6.39 -1.41
N VAL A 29 8.18 -6.98 -2.35
CA VAL A 29 9.65 -7.06 -2.30
C VAL A 29 10.27 -5.66 -2.36
N GLY A 30 9.75 -4.79 -3.24
CA GLY A 30 10.18 -3.39 -3.34
C GLY A 30 10.04 -2.64 -2.01
N VAL A 31 8.87 -2.73 -1.37
CA VAL A 31 8.65 -2.13 -0.04
C VAL A 31 9.60 -2.72 0.99
N GLY A 32 9.75 -4.04 1.02
CA GLY A 32 10.62 -4.72 1.99
C GLY A 32 12.08 -4.32 1.87
N LEU A 33 12.64 -4.30 0.66
CA LEU A 33 14.02 -3.89 0.40
C LEU A 33 14.27 -2.43 0.82
N PHE A 34 13.33 -1.54 0.46
CA PHE A 34 13.47 -0.14 0.81
C PHE A 34 13.19 0.15 2.28
N LEU A 35 12.39 -0.65 2.96
CA LEU A 35 12.23 -0.59 4.42
C LEU A 35 13.56 -0.94 5.12
N VAL A 36 14.27 -1.96 4.65
CA VAL A 36 15.60 -2.31 5.14
C VAL A 36 16.61 -1.18 4.86
N ALA A 37 16.62 -0.64 3.63
CA ALA A 37 17.47 0.48 3.26
C ALA A 37 17.20 1.73 4.12
N ALA A 38 15.94 2.04 4.36
CA ALA A 38 15.51 3.15 5.20
C ALA A 38 15.91 2.97 6.67
N THR A 39 15.79 1.74 7.19
CA THR A 39 16.25 1.40 8.54
C THR A 39 17.78 1.54 8.67
N LEU A 40 18.53 1.03 7.70
CA LEU A 40 20.00 1.16 7.66
C LEU A 40 20.42 2.64 7.54
N ARG A 41 19.69 3.43 6.77
CA ARG A 41 19.89 4.89 6.68
C ARG A 41 19.80 5.54 8.05
N ILE A 42 18.75 5.26 8.82
CA ILE A 42 18.54 5.82 10.16
C ILE A 42 19.72 5.45 11.05
N ARG A 43 20.14 4.18 11.03
CA ARG A 43 21.29 3.72 11.85
C ARG A 43 22.61 4.39 11.48
N ARG A 44 22.82 4.66 10.17
CA ARG A 44 24.07 5.28 9.66
C ARG A 44 24.04 6.82 9.65
N GLY A 45 22.91 7.43 10.00
CA GLY A 45 22.77 8.89 10.00
C GLY A 45 22.83 9.52 8.60
N ILE A 46 22.51 8.78 7.53
CA ILE A 46 22.56 9.28 6.16
C ILE A 46 21.39 10.25 5.95
N PRO A 47 21.63 11.47 5.40
CA PRO A 47 20.57 12.44 5.19
C PRO A 47 19.58 11.96 4.12
N LEU A 48 18.28 12.06 4.44
CA LEU A 48 17.17 11.63 3.57
C LEU A 48 17.26 12.23 2.19
N ARG A 49 17.58 13.53 2.11
CA ARG A 49 17.68 14.28 0.85
C ARG A 49 18.62 13.62 -0.18
N ARG A 50 19.78 13.12 0.25
CA ARG A 50 20.73 12.46 -0.68
C ARG A 50 20.16 11.18 -1.25
N LEU A 51 19.55 10.36 -0.40
CA LEU A 51 18.94 9.11 -0.83
C LEU A 51 17.77 9.32 -1.77
N LEU A 52 16.89 10.27 -1.45
CA LEU A 52 15.77 10.61 -2.32
C LEU A 52 16.26 11.07 -3.70
N LEU A 53 17.25 11.95 -3.75
CA LEU A 53 17.82 12.42 -5.03
C LEU A 53 18.40 11.27 -5.86
N ILE A 54 19.17 10.37 -5.24
CA ILE A 54 19.75 9.21 -5.94
C ILE A 54 18.67 8.28 -6.46
N PHE A 55 17.69 7.94 -5.62
CA PHE A 55 16.65 6.99 -6.01
C PHE A 55 15.66 7.58 -7.01
N TYR A 56 15.27 8.86 -6.90
CA TYR A 56 14.44 9.48 -7.92
C TYR A 56 15.17 9.64 -9.24
N PHE A 57 16.47 9.93 -9.22
CA PHE A 57 17.26 9.90 -10.44
C PHE A 57 17.25 8.51 -11.09
N ALA A 58 17.40 7.45 -10.29
CA ALA A 58 17.31 6.07 -10.77
C ALA A 58 15.90 5.75 -11.31
N VAL A 59 14.82 6.21 -10.65
CA VAL A 59 13.45 6.06 -11.12
C VAL A 59 13.28 6.69 -12.50
N PHE A 60 13.70 7.93 -12.69
CA PHE A 60 13.55 8.62 -13.98
C PHE A 60 14.43 8.00 -15.08
N ALA A 61 15.64 7.57 -14.72
CA ALA A 61 16.52 6.87 -15.66
C ALA A 61 15.90 5.53 -16.12
N LEU A 62 15.33 4.74 -15.21
CA LEU A 62 14.63 3.50 -15.55
C LEU A 62 13.32 3.76 -16.29
N ALA A 63 12.58 4.80 -15.93
CA ALA A 63 11.36 5.18 -16.64
C ALA A 63 11.63 5.54 -18.11
N ALA A 64 12.78 6.16 -18.42
CA ALA A 64 13.19 6.44 -19.79
C ALA A 64 13.48 5.16 -20.63
N LEU A 65 13.77 4.04 -19.96
CA LEU A 65 14.03 2.74 -20.60
C LEU A 65 12.81 1.81 -20.59
N ALA A 66 11.82 2.11 -19.76
CA ALA A 66 10.63 1.29 -19.60
C ALA A 66 9.62 1.50 -20.74
N PRO A 67 8.80 0.49 -21.08
CA PRO A 67 7.69 0.65 -22.01
C PRO A 67 6.72 1.72 -21.54
N GLY A 68 6.31 2.65 -22.43
CA GLY A 68 5.48 3.81 -22.10
C GLY A 68 4.18 3.44 -21.38
N ASN A 69 3.55 2.34 -21.78
CA ASN A 69 2.30 1.84 -21.17
C ASN A 69 2.49 1.32 -19.73
N PHE A 70 3.74 1.03 -19.32
CA PHE A 70 4.04 0.49 -17.99
C PHE A 70 4.47 1.56 -16.98
N ILE A 71 4.82 2.77 -17.46
CA ILE A 71 5.22 3.89 -16.61
C ILE A 71 4.11 4.28 -15.63
N PRO A 72 2.84 4.51 -16.06
CA PRO A 72 1.76 4.87 -15.15
C PRO A 72 1.57 3.84 -14.03
N VAL A 73 1.53 2.56 -14.37
CA VAL A 73 1.39 1.45 -13.41
C VAL A 73 2.52 1.44 -12.39
N SER A 74 3.75 1.71 -12.84
CA SER A 74 4.91 1.74 -11.96
C SER A 74 4.82 2.89 -10.94
N PHE A 75 4.45 4.08 -11.38
CA PHE A 75 4.27 5.21 -10.48
C PHE A 75 3.07 5.03 -9.55
N ASP A 76 1.98 4.46 -10.04
CA ASP A 76 0.79 4.16 -9.25
C ASP A 76 1.08 3.12 -8.16
N SER A 77 1.92 2.13 -8.44
CA SER A 77 2.37 1.15 -7.44
C SER A 77 3.03 1.78 -6.21
N GLY A 78 3.73 2.90 -6.39
CA GLY A 78 4.29 3.69 -5.28
C GLY A 78 3.22 4.40 -4.45
N GLY A 79 2.14 4.85 -5.08
CA GLY A 79 0.98 5.44 -4.41
C GLY A 79 0.17 4.41 -3.63
N VAL A 80 -0.15 3.30 -4.28
CA VAL A 80 -0.93 2.19 -3.70
C VAL A 80 -0.27 1.61 -2.44
N THR A 81 1.05 1.55 -2.39
CA THR A 81 1.77 1.06 -1.19
C THR A 81 1.76 2.03 -0.01
N THR A 82 1.30 3.25 -0.21
CA THR A 82 1.08 4.23 0.87
C THR A 82 -0.38 4.25 1.33
N GLY A 83 -1.06 3.12 1.28
CA GLY A 83 -2.44 2.95 1.67
C GLY A 83 -2.69 2.98 3.18
N PRO A 84 -3.96 2.91 3.57
CA PRO A 84 -4.40 3.12 4.96
C PRO A 84 -3.93 2.05 5.95
N ILE A 85 -3.48 0.90 5.49
CA ILE A 85 -2.95 -0.18 6.33
C ILE A 85 -1.43 -0.08 6.44
N THR A 86 -0.74 0.14 5.34
CA THR A 86 0.72 0.09 5.27
C THR A 86 1.37 1.31 5.91
N VAL A 87 0.82 2.52 5.72
CA VAL A 87 1.39 3.75 6.29
C VAL A 87 1.45 3.75 7.81
N PRO A 88 0.36 3.46 8.56
CA PRO A 88 0.42 3.41 10.02
C PRO A 88 1.41 2.34 10.54
N PHE A 89 1.54 1.23 9.82
CA PHE A 89 2.50 0.18 10.16
C PHE A 89 3.95 0.68 10.01
N ILE A 90 4.29 1.27 8.87
CA ILE A 90 5.63 1.81 8.61
C ILE A 90 5.95 2.95 9.58
N MET A 91 4.99 3.83 9.87
CA MET A 91 5.17 4.91 10.85
C MET A 91 5.42 4.36 12.25
N SER A 92 4.65 3.36 12.68
CA SER A 92 4.82 2.73 13.99
C SER A 92 6.18 2.05 14.11
N LEU A 93 6.62 1.36 13.06
CA LEU A 93 7.94 0.76 12.97
C LEU A 93 9.03 1.84 13.02
N GLY A 94 8.87 2.91 12.25
CA GLY A 94 9.80 4.04 12.22
C GLY A 94 9.93 4.72 13.58
N LEU A 95 8.82 4.95 14.26
CA LEU A 95 8.81 5.50 15.60
C LEU A 95 9.48 4.55 16.61
N GLY A 96 9.23 3.24 16.49
CA GLY A 96 9.89 2.22 17.31
C GLY A 96 11.42 2.20 17.11
N ILE A 97 11.90 2.28 15.87
CA ILE A 97 13.34 2.34 15.56
C ILE A 97 13.94 3.67 16.03
N ALA A 98 13.25 4.79 15.79
CA ALA A 98 13.71 6.11 16.18
C ALA A 98 13.77 6.28 17.70
N SER A 99 12.88 5.64 18.46
CA SER A 99 12.89 5.67 19.93
C SER A 99 14.09 4.95 20.55
N THR A 100 14.78 4.10 19.79
CA THR A 100 16.05 3.48 20.23
C THR A 100 17.24 4.45 20.13
N ARG A 101 17.06 5.61 19.49
CA ARG A 101 18.05 6.69 19.38
C ARG A 101 17.55 7.89 20.18
N SER A 102 18.43 8.48 20.97
CA SER A 102 18.13 9.67 21.82
C SER A 102 18.14 10.98 21.04
N ASP A 103 18.09 10.96 19.68
CA ASP A 103 18.21 12.14 18.84
C ASP A 103 16.87 12.87 18.62
N LYS A 104 16.93 14.21 18.56
CA LYS A 104 15.78 15.12 18.35
C LYS A 104 15.08 14.98 16.98
N ASN A 105 15.57 14.14 16.07
CA ASN A 105 15.09 14.02 14.68
C ASN A 105 14.15 12.83 14.43
N SER A 106 13.67 12.15 15.49
CA SER A 106 12.90 10.90 15.36
C SER A 106 11.63 11.03 14.51
N ALA A 107 10.89 12.13 14.60
CA ALA A 107 9.68 12.36 13.81
C ALA A 107 9.99 12.56 12.31
N SER A 108 11.04 13.30 12.00
CA SER A 108 11.51 13.50 10.61
C SER A 108 12.00 12.20 9.98
N ASP A 109 12.62 11.32 10.76
CA ASP A 109 13.10 10.02 10.31
C ASP A 109 11.97 9.03 10.01
N SER A 110 10.89 9.07 10.80
CA SER A 110 9.70 8.23 10.55
C SER A 110 9.01 8.60 9.22
N PHE A 111 8.90 9.90 8.91
CA PHE A 111 8.38 10.37 7.63
C PHE A 111 9.26 9.93 6.45
N GLY A 112 10.57 9.96 6.65
CA GLY A 112 11.53 9.50 5.64
C GLY A 112 11.42 8.02 5.30
N LEU A 113 10.96 7.18 6.24
CA LEU A 113 10.68 5.76 5.97
C LEU A 113 9.58 5.58 4.93
N ILE A 114 8.46 6.30 5.06
CA ILE A 114 7.34 6.21 4.12
C ILE A 114 7.81 6.61 2.72
N SER A 115 8.49 7.75 2.59
CA SER A 115 8.96 8.25 1.29
C SER A 115 9.89 7.26 0.58
N LEU A 116 10.79 6.58 1.32
CA LEU A 116 11.66 5.56 0.75
C LEU A 116 10.88 4.29 0.39
N CYS A 117 9.95 3.86 1.24
CA CYS A 117 9.12 2.67 0.96
C CYS A 117 8.22 2.84 -0.26
N SER A 118 7.83 4.07 -0.62
CA SER A 118 7.06 4.35 -1.85
C SER A 118 7.92 4.25 -3.11
N ILE A 119 9.21 4.60 -3.04
CA ILE A 119 10.11 4.53 -4.20
C ILE A 119 10.45 3.08 -4.55
N GLY A 120 10.52 2.19 -3.56
CA GLY A 120 10.85 0.78 -3.76
C GLY A 120 9.96 0.08 -4.79
N PRO A 121 8.65 0.10 -4.62
CA PRO A 121 7.70 -0.42 -5.59
C PRO A 121 7.88 0.15 -6.99
N ILE A 122 8.00 1.47 -7.10
CA ILE A 122 8.19 2.13 -8.40
C ILE A 122 9.39 1.53 -9.14
N LEU A 123 10.54 1.42 -8.47
CA LEU A 123 11.75 0.85 -9.06
C LEU A 123 11.57 -0.62 -9.43
N CYS A 124 10.97 -1.43 -8.55
CA CYS A 124 10.78 -2.85 -8.80
C CYS A 124 9.79 -3.10 -9.95
N VAL A 125 8.70 -2.33 -10.04
CA VAL A 125 7.72 -2.45 -11.11
C VAL A 125 8.26 -1.92 -12.44
N LEU A 126 9.06 -0.85 -12.45
CA LEU A 126 9.79 -0.40 -13.64
C LEU A 126 10.73 -1.50 -14.16
N LEU A 127 11.51 -2.12 -13.27
CA LEU A 127 12.38 -3.24 -13.64
C LEU A 127 11.57 -4.43 -14.18
N LEU A 128 10.45 -4.75 -13.54
CA LEU A 128 9.55 -5.79 -14.03
C LEU A 128 9.05 -5.49 -15.44
N GLY A 129 8.63 -4.26 -15.73
CA GLY A 129 8.18 -3.81 -17.04
C GLY A 129 9.27 -3.91 -18.12
N ILE A 130 10.53 -3.59 -17.77
CA ILE A 130 11.67 -3.72 -18.67
C ILE A 130 11.99 -5.19 -18.97
N ILE A 131 11.90 -6.07 -17.97
CA ILE A 131 12.21 -7.51 -18.11
C ILE A 131 11.10 -8.23 -18.89
N TYR A 132 9.86 -8.02 -18.49
CA TYR A 132 8.70 -8.71 -19.07
C TYR A 132 8.34 -8.18 -20.46
N ARG A 133 8.65 -6.92 -20.78
CA ARG A 133 8.30 -6.23 -22.04
C ARG A 133 6.91 -6.63 -22.53
N PRO A 134 5.86 -6.41 -21.75
CA PRO A 134 4.51 -6.76 -22.19
C PRO A 134 4.20 -5.97 -23.47
N GLN A 135 4.00 -6.68 -24.57
CA GLN A 135 3.81 -6.07 -25.91
C GLN A 135 2.48 -5.31 -26.00
N GLU A 136 1.53 -5.61 -25.15
CA GLU A 136 0.28 -4.88 -24.97
C GLU A 136 -0.11 -4.91 -23.50
N ALA A 137 0.23 -3.87 -22.75
CA ALA A 137 -0.55 -3.54 -21.57
C ALA A 137 -1.89 -2.96 -22.10
N ALA A 138 -2.76 -3.83 -22.57
CA ALA A 138 -4.14 -3.45 -22.79
C ALA A 138 -4.70 -3.09 -21.40
N SER A 139 -4.74 -1.80 -21.11
CA SER A 139 -5.62 -1.30 -20.06
C SER A 139 -7.02 -1.76 -20.46
N HIS A 140 -7.51 -2.82 -19.84
CA HIS A 140 -8.93 -3.10 -19.91
C HIS A 140 -9.59 -1.90 -19.23
N LEU A 141 -9.99 -0.93 -20.04
CA LEU A 141 -10.98 0.05 -19.63
C LEU A 141 -12.13 -0.79 -19.09
N SER A 142 -12.30 -0.75 -17.78
CA SER A 142 -13.43 -1.39 -17.13
C SER A 142 -14.66 -0.95 -17.91
N VAL A 143 -15.44 -1.92 -18.44
CA VAL A 143 -16.68 -1.58 -19.13
C VAL A 143 -17.55 -0.88 -18.09
N ILE A 144 -17.62 0.44 -18.20
CA ILE A 144 -18.40 1.27 -17.29
C ILE A 144 -19.86 0.86 -17.51
N PRO A 145 -20.53 0.22 -16.52
CA PRO A 145 -21.94 -0.08 -16.66
C PRO A 145 -22.67 1.27 -16.73
N SER A 146 -23.38 1.52 -17.82
CA SER A 146 -24.22 2.71 -17.93
C SER A 146 -25.27 2.66 -16.83
N ILE A 147 -25.15 3.55 -15.86
CA ILE A 147 -26.08 3.66 -14.72
C ILE A 147 -27.07 4.81 -15.04
N PRO A 148 -28.20 4.53 -15.68
CA PRO A 148 -29.13 5.57 -16.13
C PRO A 148 -29.97 6.17 -14.99
N ASN A 149 -29.93 5.58 -13.79
CA ASN A 149 -30.84 5.92 -12.70
C ASN A 149 -30.17 5.89 -11.32
N THR A 150 -30.42 6.88 -10.47
CA THR A 150 -29.95 6.94 -9.08
C THR A 150 -30.36 5.70 -8.26
N ALA A 151 -31.53 5.11 -8.55
CA ALA A 151 -31.97 3.89 -7.89
C ALA A 151 -31.10 2.67 -8.27
N GLN A 152 -30.61 2.61 -9.50
CA GLN A 152 -29.68 1.56 -9.94
C GLN A 152 -28.30 1.78 -9.32
N ALA A 153 -27.83 3.02 -9.22
CA ALA A 153 -26.60 3.36 -8.50
C ALA A 153 -26.65 2.87 -7.05
N ALA A 154 -27.74 3.18 -6.34
CA ALA A 154 -27.93 2.76 -4.96
C ALA A 154 -27.94 1.22 -4.80
N ARG A 155 -28.55 0.50 -5.76
CA ARG A 155 -28.52 -0.97 -5.77
C ARG A 155 -27.11 -1.50 -6.01
N TYR A 156 -26.37 -0.89 -6.91
CA TYR A 156 -24.98 -1.29 -7.21
C TYR A 156 -24.08 -1.12 -5.99
N PHE A 157 -24.21 0.02 -5.29
CA PHE A 157 -23.54 0.23 -4.00
C PHE A 157 -23.92 -0.84 -2.99
N THR A 158 -25.21 -1.09 -2.80
CA THR A 158 -25.69 -2.06 -1.79
C THR A 158 -25.23 -3.50 -2.08
N GLN A 159 -25.17 -3.88 -3.34
CA GLN A 159 -24.69 -5.21 -3.76
C GLN A 159 -23.17 -5.37 -3.62
N SER A 160 -22.44 -4.27 -3.76
CA SER A 160 -20.96 -4.27 -3.68
C SER A 160 -20.43 -4.20 -2.25
N PHE A 161 -21.23 -3.70 -1.29
CA PHE A 161 -20.85 -3.61 0.12
C PHE A 161 -20.28 -4.91 0.70
N PRO A 162 -20.93 -6.07 0.57
CA PRO A 162 -20.44 -7.31 1.17
C PRO A 162 -19.05 -7.68 0.66
N THR A 163 -18.81 -7.49 -0.63
CA THR A 163 -17.54 -7.84 -1.29
C THR A 163 -16.38 -7.01 -0.73
N TYR A 164 -16.54 -5.69 -0.68
CA TYR A 164 -15.47 -4.81 -0.17
C TYR A 164 -15.29 -4.94 1.34
N PHE A 165 -16.34 -5.17 2.11
CA PHE A 165 -16.21 -5.44 3.54
C PHE A 165 -15.51 -6.76 3.81
N GLU A 166 -15.75 -7.80 3.01
CA GLU A 166 -15.02 -9.06 3.09
C GLU A 166 -13.53 -8.88 2.74
N GLU A 167 -13.22 -8.09 1.72
CA GLU A 167 -11.85 -7.77 1.32
C GLU A 167 -11.09 -7.05 2.44
N VAL A 168 -11.71 -6.03 3.04
CA VAL A 168 -11.14 -5.32 4.20
C VAL A 168 -10.97 -6.26 5.40
N ALA A 169 -11.94 -7.15 5.65
CA ALA A 169 -11.81 -8.13 6.71
C ALA A 169 -10.60 -9.04 6.50
N ARG A 170 -10.40 -9.56 5.28
CA ARG A 170 -9.24 -10.38 4.92
C ARG A 170 -7.92 -9.63 5.10
N ALA A 171 -7.89 -8.33 4.78
CA ALA A 171 -6.71 -7.50 4.95
C ALA A 171 -6.38 -7.20 6.43
N LEU A 172 -7.40 -6.93 7.25
CA LEU A 172 -7.21 -6.62 8.68
C LEU A 172 -6.98 -7.85 9.55
N LEU A 173 -7.47 -9.01 9.14
CA LEU A 173 -7.42 -10.25 9.92
C LEU A 173 -5.99 -10.68 10.29
N PRO A 174 -4.98 -10.64 9.39
CA PRO A 174 -3.59 -10.96 9.74
C PRO A 174 -3.01 -10.00 10.78
N ILE A 175 -3.34 -8.71 10.69
CA ILE A 175 -2.85 -7.67 11.60
C ILE A 175 -3.48 -7.85 12.98
N ALA A 176 -4.80 -8.04 13.03
CA ALA A 176 -5.51 -8.33 14.26
C ALA A 176 -5.04 -9.65 14.89
N GLY A 177 -4.84 -10.70 14.08
CA GLY A 177 -4.31 -11.97 14.52
C GLY A 177 -2.91 -11.85 15.14
N LEU A 178 -1.99 -11.16 14.47
CA LEU A 178 -0.65 -10.91 14.99
C LEU A 178 -0.71 -10.17 16.34
N PHE A 179 -1.56 -9.14 16.42
CA PHE A 179 -1.75 -8.39 17.66
C PHE A 179 -2.29 -9.28 18.79
N LEU A 180 -3.28 -10.11 18.50
CA LEU A 180 -3.86 -11.04 19.49
C LEU A 180 -2.83 -12.06 19.98
N VAL A 181 -2.03 -12.64 19.08
CA VAL A 181 -0.94 -13.56 19.42
C VAL A 181 0.08 -12.85 20.31
N PHE A 182 0.51 -11.65 19.93
CA PHE A 182 1.43 -10.85 20.73
C PHE A 182 0.86 -10.54 22.11
N GLN A 183 -0.41 -10.16 22.20
CA GLN A 183 -1.07 -9.87 23.46
C GLN A 183 -1.22 -11.15 24.34
N ALA A 184 -1.52 -12.30 23.74
CA ALA A 184 -1.64 -13.57 24.46
C ALA A 184 -0.30 -13.97 25.11
N ILE A 185 0.81 -13.74 24.41
CA ILE A 185 2.16 -14.08 24.87
C ILE A 185 2.64 -13.06 25.93
N THR A 186 2.50 -11.76 25.66
CA THR A 186 3.12 -10.71 26.49
C THR A 186 2.20 -10.17 27.59
N ARG A 187 0.88 -10.26 27.40
CA ARG A 187 -0.17 -9.74 28.30
C ARG A 187 0.08 -8.30 28.78
N ARG A 188 0.73 -7.50 27.92
CA ARG A 188 1.26 -6.19 28.29
C ARG A 188 0.20 -5.08 28.31
N PHE A 189 -0.90 -5.27 27.56
CA PHE A 189 -1.95 -4.26 27.44
C PHE A 189 -3.08 -4.51 28.45
N LYS A 190 -3.48 -3.44 29.16
CA LYS A 190 -4.60 -3.45 30.08
C LYS A 190 -5.94 -3.42 29.34
N ARG A 191 -7.03 -3.84 29.98
CA ARG A 191 -8.37 -3.89 29.39
C ARG A 191 -8.80 -2.59 28.68
N GLY A 192 -8.50 -1.42 29.29
CA GLY A 192 -8.84 -0.13 28.66
C GLY A 192 -8.05 0.18 27.38
N GLN A 193 -6.81 -0.29 27.27
CA GLN A 193 -6.01 -0.17 26.05
C GLN A 193 -6.50 -1.13 24.97
N LEU A 194 -6.85 -2.37 25.35
CA LEU A 194 -7.45 -3.35 24.45
C LEU A 194 -8.77 -2.84 23.85
N MET A 195 -9.61 -2.21 24.68
CA MET A 195 -10.86 -1.62 24.22
C MET A 195 -10.63 -0.50 23.21
N ARG A 196 -9.63 0.38 23.42
CA ARG A 196 -9.25 1.43 22.47
C ARG A 196 -8.73 0.85 21.15
N ILE A 197 -7.95 -0.21 21.20
CA ILE A 197 -7.43 -0.89 20.00
C ILE A 197 -8.59 -1.55 19.25
N ALA A 198 -9.48 -2.25 19.96
CA ALA A 198 -10.65 -2.88 19.35
C ALA A 198 -11.59 -1.86 18.67
N THR A 199 -11.88 -0.74 19.34
CA THR A 199 -12.67 0.35 18.75
C THR A 199 -11.96 0.99 17.56
N GLY A 200 -10.63 1.14 17.61
CA GLY A 200 -9.83 1.62 16.49
C GLY A 200 -9.90 0.66 15.30
N LEU A 201 -9.73 -0.63 15.51
CA LEU A 201 -9.86 -1.65 14.45
C LEU A 201 -11.27 -1.66 13.83
N LEU A 202 -12.31 -1.56 14.67
CA LEU A 202 -13.69 -1.51 14.19
C LEU A 202 -13.95 -0.25 13.34
N SER A 203 -13.47 0.90 13.80
CA SER A 203 -13.58 2.17 13.05
C SER A 203 -12.82 2.10 11.73
N THR A 204 -11.63 1.50 11.72
CA THR A 204 -10.82 1.28 10.50
C THR A 204 -11.56 0.33 9.55
N TYR A 205 -12.12 -0.75 10.04
CA TYR A 205 -12.90 -1.69 9.24
C TYR A 205 -14.08 -1.04 8.53
N ILE A 206 -14.87 -0.27 9.27
CA ILE A 206 -16.03 0.44 8.72
C ILE A 206 -15.57 1.53 7.74
N GLY A 207 -14.61 2.38 8.15
CA GLY A 207 -14.13 3.49 7.34
C GLY A 207 -13.48 3.02 6.04
N LEU A 208 -12.67 1.98 6.09
CA LEU A 208 -12.00 1.42 4.91
C LEU A 208 -12.99 0.72 3.97
N GLY A 209 -13.97 -0.01 4.51
CA GLY A 209 -15.02 -0.64 3.71
C GLY A 209 -15.87 0.39 2.96
N LEU A 210 -16.26 1.47 3.63
CA LEU A 210 -16.98 2.59 3.00
C LEU A 210 -16.12 3.29 1.95
N PHE A 211 -14.85 3.54 2.25
CA PHE A 211 -13.90 4.17 1.34
C PHE A 211 -13.72 3.35 0.06
N LEU A 212 -13.40 2.05 0.18
CA LEU A 212 -13.22 1.17 -0.98
C LEU A 212 -14.48 1.03 -1.82
N CYS A 213 -15.63 0.92 -1.19
CA CYS A 213 -16.89 0.90 -1.90
C CYS A 213 -17.12 2.22 -2.66
N GLY A 214 -16.84 3.37 -2.03
CA GLY A 214 -16.93 4.69 -2.66
C GLY A 214 -16.00 4.85 -3.86
N VAL A 215 -14.76 4.43 -3.73
CA VAL A 215 -13.76 4.54 -4.80
C VAL A 215 -14.08 3.59 -5.95
N ASN A 216 -14.30 2.32 -5.68
CA ASN A 216 -14.46 1.32 -6.74
C ASN A 216 -15.82 1.37 -7.43
N VAL A 217 -16.88 1.73 -6.72
CA VAL A 217 -18.25 1.78 -7.28
C VAL A 217 -18.62 3.17 -7.75
N GLY A 218 -18.15 4.21 -7.06
CA GLY A 218 -18.53 5.59 -7.35
C GLY A 218 -17.53 6.35 -8.21
N PHE A 219 -16.23 6.23 -7.92
CA PHE A 219 -15.20 7.04 -8.56
C PHE A 219 -14.56 6.38 -9.78
N MET A 220 -14.20 5.09 -9.72
CA MET A 220 -13.54 4.42 -10.86
C MET A 220 -14.43 4.30 -12.11
N PRO A 221 -15.76 4.14 -12.02
CA PRO A 221 -16.62 4.15 -13.18
C PRO A 221 -16.96 5.55 -13.72
N ALA A 222 -16.61 6.63 -13.02
CA ALA A 222 -16.89 8.00 -13.43
C ALA A 222 -15.78 8.60 -14.26
#